data_162f2b7fcf0a43609f4456ba5ef06531
#
_entry.id   162f2b7fcf0a43609f4456ba5ef06531
#
_cell.length_a   1.000
_cell.length_b   1.000
_cell.length_c   1.000
_cell.angle_alpha   90.00
_cell.angle_beta   90.00
_cell.angle_gamma   90.00
#
_symmetry.space_group_name_H-M   'P 1'
#
loop_
_entity.id
_entity.type
_entity.pdbx_description
1 polymer ?
#
loop_
_entity_poly.entity_id
_entity_poly.type
_entity_poly.pdbx_seq_one_letter_code
_entity_poly.pdbx_strand_id
1 'polypeptide(L)'
;EIKAQLEGVAIDKSKTKRKKDGVFYTPKYITKYIVENTVGKLCTEKKHELEILEEEYFTDKKRQKKTIKGLVDKLEAYRKWLLQVTIIDPACGSGAFLNEALNFLIAEHTYVDELQAKLFGDAMVLSDVEKSILENNLFGVDLNEESVEIAKLSLWLRTAQPNRKLNDLSSNIKCGNSLIDDPEIVGDKAFNWQNEFPKVFEKGGFDVVIGNPPYVQIQSMGSISNILEKQNFQ
;
A
#
# COMPACT_ATOMS: atom_id res chain seq x y z
N GLU A 1 29.32 4.82 -6.40
CA GLU A 1 29.32 4.11 -7.71
C GLU A 1 29.74 5.07 -8.84
N ILE A 2 29.01 6.16 -9.05
CA ILE A 2 29.29 7.16 -10.12
C ILE A 2 30.73 7.69 -10.02
N LYS A 3 31.22 8.03 -8.82
CA LYS A 3 32.58 8.52 -8.61
C LYS A 3 33.65 7.47 -8.95
N ALA A 4 33.43 6.20 -8.57
CA ALA A 4 34.32 5.09 -8.92
C ALA A 4 34.32 4.76 -10.42
N GLN A 5 33.17 4.91 -11.10
CA GLN A 5 33.11 4.80 -12.57
C GLN A 5 33.88 5.90 -13.30
N LEU A 6 33.86 7.13 -12.78
CA LEU A 6 34.61 8.26 -13.31
C LEU A 6 36.12 8.13 -13.08
N GLU A 7 36.51 7.46 -12.01
CA GLU A 7 37.94 7.22 -11.65
C GLU A 7 38.49 5.91 -12.26
N GLY A 8 37.71 5.17 -13.06
CA GLY A 8 38.15 3.92 -13.72
C GLY A 8 38.45 2.77 -12.75
N VAL A 9 37.96 2.85 -11.51
CA VAL A 9 38.17 1.81 -10.50
C VAL A 9 37.13 0.70 -10.71
N ALA A 10 37.59 -0.55 -10.81
CA ALA A 10 36.73 -1.71 -10.91
C ALA A 10 35.86 -1.83 -9.65
N ILE A 11 34.54 -1.64 -9.81
CA ILE A 11 33.56 -1.76 -8.72
C ILE A 11 33.36 -3.26 -8.43
N ASP A 12 33.75 -3.70 -7.26
CA ASP A 12 33.39 -5.03 -6.77
C ASP A 12 31.87 -5.08 -6.49
N LYS A 13 31.11 -5.54 -7.48
CA LYS A 13 29.64 -5.63 -7.42
C LYS A 13 29.14 -6.50 -6.26
N SER A 14 30.01 -7.33 -5.65
CA SER A 14 29.64 -8.16 -4.49
C SER A 14 29.59 -7.35 -3.19
N LYS A 15 30.25 -6.18 -3.14
CA LYS A 15 30.34 -5.29 -1.98
C LYS A 15 29.49 -4.03 -2.08
N THR A 16 28.62 -3.92 -3.09
CA THR A 16 27.76 -2.75 -3.20
C THR A 16 26.77 -2.69 -2.03
N LYS A 17 26.56 -1.49 -1.49
CA LYS A 17 25.61 -1.22 -0.38
C LYS A 17 24.24 -1.85 -0.67
N ARG A 18 23.77 -1.80 -1.93
CA ARG A 18 22.50 -2.41 -2.38
C ARG A 18 22.41 -3.92 -2.13
N LYS A 19 23.49 -4.68 -2.38
CA LYS A 19 23.51 -6.13 -2.11
C LYS A 19 23.57 -6.44 -0.62
N LYS A 20 24.27 -5.60 0.15
CA LYS A 20 24.41 -5.76 1.59
C LYS A 20 23.08 -5.44 2.32
N ASP A 21 22.33 -4.49 1.80
CA ASP A 21 21.05 -4.04 2.39
C ASP A 21 19.83 -4.78 1.79
N GLY A 22 20.04 -5.79 0.93
CA GLY A 22 18.98 -6.62 0.35
C GLY A 22 17.97 -5.85 -0.53
N VAL A 23 18.36 -4.68 -1.06
CA VAL A 23 17.46 -3.84 -1.85
C VAL A 23 17.25 -4.45 -3.24
N PHE A 24 16.10 -5.06 -3.45
CA PHE A 24 15.65 -5.58 -4.74
C PHE A 24 14.59 -4.66 -5.34
N TYR A 25 14.81 -4.22 -6.57
CA TYR A 25 13.80 -3.49 -7.32
C TYR A 25 12.81 -4.48 -7.94
N THR A 26 11.56 -4.41 -7.54
CA THR A 26 10.49 -5.21 -8.15
C THR A 26 9.98 -4.50 -9.41
N PRO A 27 10.04 -5.15 -10.58
CA PRO A 27 9.53 -4.58 -11.82
C PRO A 27 8.05 -4.20 -11.75
N LYS A 28 7.66 -3.10 -12.39
CA LYS A 28 6.29 -2.56 -12.32
C LYS A 28 5.20 -3.56 -12.73
N TYR A 29 5.47 -4.42 -13.72
CA TYR A 29 4.48 -5.42 -14.14
C TYR A 29 4.19 -6.47 -13.05
N ILE A 30 5.19 -6.76 -12.18
CA ILE A 30 5.01 -7.69 -11.04
C ILE A 30 4.21 -7.00 -9.93
N THR A 31 4.56 -5.76 -9.57
CA THR A 31 3.79 -5.01 -8.54
C THR A 31 2.34 -4.85 -8.97
N LYS A 32 2.11 -4.52 -10.23
CA LYS A 32 0.77 -4.42 -10.83
C LYS A 32 0.01 -5.74 -10.72
N TYR A 33 0.62 -6.84 -11.19
CA TYR A 33 0.00 -8.17 -11.13
C TYR A 33 -0.39 -8.57 -9.71
N ILE A 34 0.50 -8.35 -8.74
CA ILE A 34 0.24 -8.70 -7.34
C ILE A 34 -0.91 -7.84 -6.78
N VAL A 35 -0.90 -6.53 -6.99
CA VAL A 35 -1.97 -5.64 -6.53
C VAL A 35 -3.32 -5.99 -7.15
N GLU A 36 -3.37 -6.27 -8.45
CA GLU A 36 -4.60 -6.67 -9.14
C GLU A 36 -5.17 -8.00 -8.62
N ASN A 37 -4.30 -8.95 -8.26
CA ASN A 37 -4.71 -10.28 -7.76
C ASN A 37 -4.91 -10.35 -6.24
N THR A 38 -4.62 -9.28 -5.51
CA THR A 38 -4.86 -9.16 -4.06
C THR A 38 -5.91 -8.09 -3.79
N VAL A 39 -5.54 -6.81 -3.83
CA VAL A 39 -6.47 -5.68 -3.62
C VAL A 39 -7.59 -5.69 -4.64
N GLY A 40 -7.27 -5.93 -5.93
CA GLY A 40 -8.26 -5.99 -7.01
C GLY A 40 -9.26 -7.13 -6.83
N LYS A 41 -8.81 -8.29 -6.34
CA LYS A 41 -9.71 -9.41 -6.01
C LYS A 41 -10.68 -9.03 -4.90
N LEU A 42 -10.21 -8.43 -3.82
CA LEU A 42 -11.07 -7.93 -2.73
C LEU A 42 -12.10 -6.91 -3.23
N CYS A 43 -11.69 -5.98 -4.09
CA CYS A 43 -12.58 -5.00 -4.70
C CYS A 43 -13.66 -5.69 -5.56
N THR A 44 -13.29 -6.72 -6.32
CA THR A 44 -14.23 -7.50 -7.14
C THR A 44 -15.23 -8.25 -6.27
N GLU A 45 -14.78 -8.91 -5.21
CA GLU A 45 -15.63 -9.61 -4.25
C GLU A 45 -16.60 -8.64 -3.56
N LYS A 46 -16.13 -7.45 -3.17
CA LYS A 46 -16.96 -6.43 -2.55
C LYS A 46 -17.99 -5.83 -3.50
N LYS A 47 -17.63 -5.58 -4.76
CA LYS A 47 -18.59 -5.15 -5.80
C LYS A 47 -19.69 -6.20 -6.00
N HIS A 48 -19.30 -7.48 -6.00
CA HIS A 48 -20.27 -8.58 -6.12
C HIS A 48 -21.18 -8.67 -4.89
N GLU A 49 -20.62 -8.56 -3.66
CA GLU A 49 -21.40 -8.53 -2.41
C GLU A 49 -22.44 -7.40 -2.39
N LEU A 50 -22.07 -6.23 -2.88
CA LEU A 50 -22.93 -5.06 -2.97
C LEU A 50 -23.85 -5.08 -4.21
N GLU A 51 -23.76 -6.12 -5.03
CA GLU A 51 -24.51 -6.25 -6.28
C GLU A 51 -24.36 -5.03 -7.20
N ILE A 52 -23.12 -4.52 -7.36
CA ILE A 52 -22.82 -3.43 -8.28
C ILE A 52 -22.66 -4.03 -9.68
N LEU A 53 -23.70 -3.90 -10.50
CA LEU A 53 -23.73 -4.37 -11.88
C LEU A 53 -23.61 -3.16 -12.81
N GLU A 54 -22.53 -3.05 -13.58
CA GLU A 54 -22.27 -1.89 -14.46
C GLU A 54 -23.44 -1.60 -15.40
N GLU A 55 -24.04 -2.64 -15.96
CA GLU A 55 -25.15 -2.54 -16.90
C GLU A 55 -26.34 -1.77 -16.30
N GLU A 56 -26.53 -1.81 -14.98
CA GLU A 56 -27.56 -1.05 -14.30
C GLU A 56 -27.30 0.44 -14.31
N TYR A 57 -26.07 0.91 -14.54
CA TYR A 57 -25.68 2.32 -14.56
C TYR A 57 -25.69 2.92 -15.96
N PHE A 58 -25.62 2.11 -17.02
CA PHE A 58 -25.52 2.54 -18.43
C PHE A 58 -26.85 2.55 -19.19
N THR A 59 -28.01 2.44 -18.53
CA THR A 59 -29.29 2.31 -19.23
C THR A 59 -29.91 3.68 -19.54
N ASP A 60 -30.37 3.89 -20.77
CA ASP A 60 -31.08 5.12 -21.24
C ASP A 60 -32.54 5.21 -20.79
N LYS A 61 -33.07 4.18 -20.11
CA LYS A 61 -34.48 4.16 -19.67
C LYS A 61 -34.68 5.13 -18.52
N LYS A 62 -35.80 5.91 -18.58
CA LYS A 62 -36.23 6.72 -17.44
C LYS A 62 -36.43 5.84 -16.21
N ARG A 63 -35.62 6.08 -15.18
CA ARG A 63 -35.66 5.33 -13.93
C ARG A 63 -36.52 6.02 -12.88
N GLN A 64 -37.14 5.21 -12.04
CA GLN A 64 -37.84 5.74 -10.85
C GLN A 64 -36.78 6.28 -9.86
N LYS A 65 -37.11 7.35 -9.15
CA LYS A 65 -36.24 7.96 -8.13
C LYS A 65 -35.76 6.95 -7.08
N LYS A 66 -36.61 5.98 -6.70
CA LYS A 66 -36.25 4.92 -5.74
C LYS A 66 -35.13 4.01 -6.27
N THR A 67 -35.15 3.65 -7.55
CA THR A 67 -34.13 2.84 -8.20
C THR A 67 -32.79 3.58 -8.25
N ILE A 68 -32.81 4.87 -8.65
CA ILE A 68 -31.60 5.71 -8.69
C ILE A 68 -30.99 5.79 -7.28
N LYS A 69 -31.81 6.04 -6.26
CA LYS A 69 -31.32 6.10 -4.87
C LYS A 69 -30.65 4.79 -4.45
N GLY A 70 -31.28 3.63 -4.74
CA GLY A 70 -30.68 2.33 -4.41
C GLY A 70 -29.32 2.10 -5.09
N LEU A 71 -29.17 2.53 -6.36
CA LEU A 71 -27.89 2.44 -7.07
C LEU A 71 -26.83 3.37 -6.47
N VAL A 72 -27.20 4.59 -6.07
CA VAL A 72 -26.30 5.52 -5.36
C VAL A 72 -25.88 4.95 -4.01
N ASP A 73 -26.82 4.42 -3.23
CA ASP A 73 -26.54 3.85 -1.91
C ASP A 73 -25.51 2.70 -2.01
N LYS A 74 -25.58 1.87 -3.07
CA LYS A 74 -24.56 0.82 -3.35
C LYS A 74 -23.18 1.43 -3.62
N LEU A 75 -23.10 2.46 -4.47
CA LEU A 75 -21.82 3.14 -4.78
C LEU A 75 -21.22 3.82 -3.56
N GLU A 76 -22.03 4.46 -2.73
CA GLU A 76 -21.58 5.09 -1.49
C GLU A 76 -21.09 4.06 -0.48
N ALA A 77 -21.75 2.91 -0.36
CA ALA A 77 -21.32 1.81 0.48
C ALA A 77 -19.94 1.27 0.02
N TYR A 78 -19.76 1.11 -1.30
CA TYR A 78 -18.48 0.68 -1.86
C TYR A 78 -17.37 1.72 -1.63
N ARG A 79 -17.64 3.00 -1.88
CA ARG A 79 -16.72 4.11 -1.64
C ARG A 79 -16.26 4.17 -0.17
N LYS A 80 -17.23 4.03 0.75
CA LYS A 80 -16.93 4.01 2.18
C LYS A 80 -16.04 2.82 2.56
N TRP A 81 -16.30 1.67 1.98
CA TRP A 81 -15.49 0.47 2.20
C TRP A 81 -14.07 0.66 1.63
N LEU A 82 -13.92 1.19 0.40
CA LEU A 82 -12.63 1.50 -0.20
C LEU A 82 -11.74 2.36 0.71
N LEU A 83 -12.31 3.35 1.39
CA LEU A 83 -11.58 4.22 2.34
C LEU A 83 -11.24 3.53 3.67
N GLN A 84 -11.67 2.29 3.90
CA GLN A 84 -11.41 1.55 5.13
C GLN A 84 -10.45 0.37 4.95
N VAL A 85 -10.25 -0.08 3.72
CA VAL A 85 -9.31 -1.18 3.40
C VAL A 85 -7.90 -0.80 3.80
N THR A 86 -7.25 -1.64 4.56
CA THR A 86 -5.88 -1.43 5.04
C THR A 86 -4.91 -2.37 4.33
N ILE A 87 -3.88 -1.79 3.70
CA ILE A 87 -2.88 -2.49 2.89
C ILE A 87 -1.51 -2.24 3.49
N ILE A 88 -0.79 -3.30 3.84
CA ILE A 88 0.57 -3.24 4.40
C ILE A 88 1.60 -3.88 3.49
N ASP A 89 2.73 -3.21 3.33
CA ASP A 89 3.97 -3.81 2.81
C ASP A 89 5.01 -3.85 3.95
N PRO A 90 5.29 -5.04 4.53
CA PRO A 90 6.18 -5.18 5.68
C PRO A 90 7.68 -5.09 5.34
N ALA A 91 8.02 -4.92 4.07
CA ALA A 91 9.38 -4.71 3.56
C ALA A 91 9.34 -3.73 2.38
N CYS A 92 8.76 -2.54 2.61
CA CYS A 92 8.28 -1.67 1.55
C CYS A 92 9.37 -1.03 0.68
N GLY A 93 10.63 -1.06 1.12
CA GLY A 93 11.72 -0.40 0.41
C GLY A 93 11.39 1.05 0.09
N SER A 94 11.54 1.43 -1.18
CA SER A 94 11.17 2.77 -1.68
C SER A 94 9.67 2.90 -2.05
N GLY A 95 8.81 1.97 -1.65
CA GLY A 95 7.36 2.06 -1.78
C GLY A 95 6.79 1.62 -3.13
N ALA A 96 7.46 0.73 -3.86
CA ALA A 96 7.01 0.31 -5.19
C ALA A 96 5.61 -0.32 -5.18
N PHE A 97 5.32 -1.22 -4.25
CA PHE A 97 4.00 -1.83 -4.08
C PHE A 97 2.96 -0.84 -3.58
N LEU A 98 3.33 0.03 -2.62
CA LEU A 98 2.44 1.05 -2.06
C LEU A 98 2.02 2.07 -3.12
N ASN A 99 2.95 2.48 -4.00
CA ASN A 99 2.62 3.35 -5.14
C ASN A 99 1.66 2.69 -6.14
N GLU A 100 1.82 1.39 -6.39
CA GLU A 100 0.90 0.68 -7.27
C GLU A 100 -0.48 0.49 -6.62
N ALA A 101 -0.53 0.18 -5.32
CA ALA A 101 -1.78 0.13 -4.56
C ALA A 101 -2.50 1.48 -4.52
N LEU A 102 -1.75 2.59 -4.37
CA LEU A 102 -2.28 3.96 -4.48
C LEU A 102 -2.94 4.19 -5.84
N ASN A 103 -2.23 3.88 -6.93
CA ASN A 103 -2.77 4.05 -8.28
C ASN A 103 -4.04 3.21 -8.49
N PHE A 104 -4.06 1.99 -7.97
CA PHE A 104 -5.20 1.09 -8.07
C PHE A 104 -6.41 1.64 -7.32
N LEU A 105 -6.24 2.09 -6.07
CA LEU A 105 -7.33 2.67 -5.28
C LEU A 105 -7.86 3.97 -5.88
N ILE A 106 -6.99 4.84 -6.43
CA ILE A 106 -7.44 6.03 -7.17
C ILE A 106 -8.30 5.63 -8.38
N ALA A 107 -7.89 4.61 -9.13
CA ALA A 107 -8.66 4.11 -10.27
C ALA A 107 -10.04 3.54 -9.84
N GLU A 108 -10.12 2.83 -8.72
CA GLU A 108 -11.40 2.33 -8.17
C GLU A 108 -12.32 3.48 -7.72
N HIS A 109 -11.79 4.55 -7.13
CA HIS A 109 -12.59 5.73 -6.82
C HIS A 109 -13.06 6.46 -8.07
N THR A 110 -12.20 6.57 -9.10
CA THR A 110 -12.59 7.13 -10.42
C THR A 110 -13.70 6.30 -11.05
N TYR A 111 -13.61 4.98 -11.01
CA TYR A 111 -14.66 4.08 -11.48
C TYR A 111 -16.01 4.34 -10.80
N VAL A 112 -16.03 4.55 -9.48
CA VAL A 112 -17.26 4.90 -8.75
C VAL A 112 -17.81 6.26 -9.21
N ASP A 113 -16.93 7.25 -9.42
CA ASP A 113 -17.32 8.57 -9.92
C ASP A 113 -17.93 8.51 -11.33
N GLU A 114 -17.36 7.68 -12.22
CA GLU A 114 -17.87 7.44 -13.56
C GLU A 114 -19.28 6.82 -13.55
N LEU A 115 -19.50 5.80 -12.71
CA LEU A 115 -20.82 5.19 -12.55
C LEU A 115 -21.83 6.19 -11.99
N GLN A 116 -21.41 7.00 -11.01
CA GLN A 116 -22.28 8.04 -10.43
C GLN A 116 -22.62 9.13 -11.44
N ALA A 117 -21.65 9.56 -12.26
CA ALA A 117 -21.86 10.52 -13.35
C ALA A 117 -22.87 10.03 -14.38
N LYS A 118 -22.88 8.73 -14.71
CA LYS A 118 -23.88 8.12 -15.60
C LYS A 118 -25.31 8.20 -15.06
N LEU A 119 -25.48 8.21 -13.72
CA LEU A 119 -26.81 8.35 -13.10
C LEU A 119 -27.33 9.78 -13.12
N PHE A 120 -26.46 10.78 -13.02
CA PHE A 120 -26.85 12.18 -12.81
C PHE A 120 -26.48 13.11 -13.96
N GLY A 121 -25.68 12.65 -14.94
CA GLY A 121 -25.20 13.47 -16.05
C GLY A 121 -24.11 14.49 -15.70
N ASP A 122 -23.67 14.52 -14.43
CA ASP A 122 -22.61 15.40 -13.92
C ASP A 122 -21.51 14.59 -13.24
N ALA A 123 -20.27 14.83 -13.61
CA ALA A 123 -19.12 14.23 -12.95
C ALA A 123 -18.89 14.88 -11.58
N MET A 124 -19.19 14.18 -10.51
CA MET A 124 -18.82 14.60 -9.18
C MET A 124 -17.36 14.23 -8.92
N VAL A 125 -16.46 15.20 -9.02
CA VAL A 125 -15.05 15.00 -8.68
C VAL A 125 -14.91 14.99 -7.15
N LEU A 126 -14.43 13.88 -6.60
CA LEU A 126 -14.06 13.83 -5.19
C LEU A 126 -12.74 14.59 -5.00
N SER A 127 -12.83 15.75 -4.35
CA SER A 127 -11.66 16.42 -3.83
C SER A 127 -11.05 15.60 -2.69
N ASP A 128 -9.73 15.50 -2.66
CA ASP A 128 -8.95 14.90 -1.56
C ASP A 128 -9.01 13.37 -1.37
N VAL A 129 -9.46 12.61 -2.38
CA VAL A 129 -9.48 11.14 -2.28
C VAL A 129 -8.08 10.57 -2.09
N GLU A 130 -7.08 11.11 -2.78
CA GLU A 130 -5.68 10.66 -2.66
C GLU A 130 -5.15 10.88 -1.23
N LYS A 131 -5.51 12.00 -0.61
CA LYS A 131 -5.16 12.28 0.78
C LYS A 131 -5.75 11.22 1.71
N SER A 132 -7.03 10.93 1.55
CA SER A 132 -7.74 9.94 2.35
C SER A 132 -7.14 8.54 2.19
N ILE A 133 -6.75 8.16 0.96
CA ILE A 133 -6.07 6.91 0.68
C ILE A 133 -4.72 6.84 1.40
N LEU A 134 -3.90 7.90 1.32
CA LEU A 134 -2.61 7.96 2.00
C LEU A 134 -2.72 7.87 3.52
N GLU A 135 -3.75 8.50 4.10
CA GLU A 135 -3.95 8.53 5.55
C GLU A 135 -4.56 7.25 6.11
N ASN A 136 -5.39 6.55 5.34
CA ASN A 136 -6.21 5.47 5.86
C ASN A 136 -5.89 4.08 5.30
N ASN A 137 -5.37 3.98 4.07
CA ASN A 137 -5.30 2.71 3.37
C ASN A 137 -3.89 2.12 3.28
N LEU A 138 -2.85 2.96 3.18
CA LEU A 138 -1.50 2.52 2.84
C LEU A 138 -0.58 2.55 4.04
N PHE A 139 0.04 1.41 4.33
CA PHE A 139 0.97 1.23 5.43
C PHE A 139 2.24 0.55 4.92
N GLY A 140 3.38 0.88 5.52
CA GLY A 140 4.65 0.29 5.14
C GLY A 140 5.63 0.24 6.30
N VAL A 141 6.47 -0.79 6.29
CA VAL A 141 7.59 -0.91 7.22
C VAL A 141 8.84 -1.27 6.41
N ASP A 142 9.96 -0.67 6.74
CA ASP A 142 11.26 -1.07 6.20
C ASP A 142 12.35 -0.89 7.25
N LEU A 143 13.37 -1.74 7.19
CA LEU A 143 14.51 -1.66 8.11
C LEU A 143 15.40 -0.45 7.82
N ASN A 144 15.45 -0.01 6.56
CA ASN A 144 16.30 1.08 6.09
C ASN A 144 15.55 2.42 6.12
N GLU A 145 16.01 3.35 6.95
CA GLU A 145 15.42 4.67 7.13
C GLU A 145 15.44 5.52 5.85
N GLU A 146 16.52 5.45 5.06
CA GLU A 146 16.60 6.15 3.77
C GLU A 146 15.52 5.65 2.79
N SER A 147 15.23 4.33 2.81
CA SER A 147 14.16 3.74 1.99
C SER A 147 12.78 4.21 2.43
N VAL A 148 12.54 4.28 3.74
CA VAL A 148 11.29 4.80 4.33
C VAL A 148 11.04 6.24 3.89
N GLU A 149 12.05 7.11 3.96
CA GLU A 149 11.93 8.51 3.53
C GLU A 149 11.67 8.62 2.01
N ILE A 150 12.31 7.76 1.20
CA ILE A 150 12.03 7.70 -0.24
C ILE A 150 10.60 7.22 -0.51
N ALA A 151 10.10 6.22 0.24
CA ALA A 151 8.74 5.74 0.11
C ALA A 151 7.71 6.84 0.43
N LYS A 152 7.88 7.55 1.54
CA LYS A 152 7.04 8.70 1.91
C LYS A 152 7.05 9.77 0.82
N LEU A 153 8.25 10.14 0.33
CA LEU A 153 8.40 11.14 -0.72
C LEU A 153 7.76 10.70 -2.03
N SER A 154 7.90 9.43 -2.42
CA SER A 154 7.34 8.90 -3.67
C SER A 154 5.82 8.89 -3.66
N LEU A 155 5.20 8.47 -2.55
CA LEU A 155 3.75 8.50 -2.34
C LEU A 155 3.23 9.94 -2.36
N TRP A 156 3.95 10.83 -1.69
CA TRP A 156 3.61 12.23 -1.63
C TRP A 156 3.67 12.94 -2.99
N LEU A 157 4.71 12.70 -3.78
CA LEU A 157 4.84 13.28 -5.13
C LEU A 157 3.72 12.84 -6.07
N ARG A 158 3.15 11.65 -5.88
CA ARG A 158 2.01 11.15 -6.65
C ARG A 158 0.73 11.92 -6.39
N THR A 159 0.57 12.48 -5.20
CA THR A 159 -0.62 13.19 -4.76
C THR A 159 -0.40 14.70 -4.62
N ALA A 160 0.78 15.18 -5.04
CA ALA A 160 1.15 16.58 -4.93
C ALA A 160 0.27 17.47 -5.83
N GLN A 161 -0.35 18.48 -5.22
CA GLN A 161 -1.12 19.51 -5.90
C GLN A 161 -0.58 20.88 -5.55
N PRO A 162 -0.68 21.88 -6.44
CA PRO A 162 -0.27 23.26 -6.11
C PRO A 162 -0.99 23.77 -4.86
N ASN A 163 -0.24 24.42 -3.96
CA ASN A 163 -0.73 25.02 -2.70
C ASN A 163 -1.28 24.01 -1.66
N ARG A 164 -1.04 22.72 -1.83
CA ARG A 164 -1.43 21.71 -0.86
C ARG A 164 -0.30 21.45 0.13
N LYS A 165 -0.65 21.46 1.44
CA LYS A 165 0.30 21.06 2.49
C LYS A 165 0.58 19.56 2.40
N LEU A 166 1.84 19.17 2.60
CA LEU A 166 2.27 17.78 2.71
C LEU A 166 1.55 17.06 3.84
N ASN A 167 1.14 15.83 3.57
CA ASN A 167 0.67 14.94 4.63
C ASN A 167 1.88 14.39 5.40
N ASP A 168 1.76 14.31 6.69
CA ASP A 168 2.71 13.53 7.48
C ASP A 168 2.35 12.04 7.36
N LEU A 169 3.19 11.27 6.67
CA LEU A 169 3.03 9.83 6.50
C LEU A 169 3.81 9.01 7.56
N SER A 170 4.37 9.67 8.57
CA SER A 170 5.18 9.01 9.61
C SER A 170 4.36 8.07 10.51
N SER A 171 3.05 8.24 10.56
CA SER A 171 2.15 7.30 11.24
C SER A 171 1.92 6.01 10.47
N ASN A 172 2.07 6.04 9.15
CA ASN A 172 1.72 4.94 8.25
C ASN A 172 2.95 4.23 7.67
N ILE A 173 4.02 4.98 7.38
CA ILE A 173 5.26 4.45 6.82
C ILE A 173 6.36 4.57 7.87
N LYS A 174 6.80 3.45 8.39
CA LYS A 174 7.66 3.38 9.58
C LYS A 174 8.96 2.65 9.34
N CYS A 175 9.98 3.02 10.11
CA CYS A 175 11.27 2.34 10.11
C CYS A 175 11.34 1.35 11.27
N GLY A 176 11.64 0.07 10.97
CA GLY A 176 11.77 -0.96 11.99
C GLY A 176 11.98 -2.36 11.41
N ASN A 177 12.27 -3.29 12.29
CA ASN A 177 12.41 -4.70 11.93
C ASN A 177 11.05 -5.39 12.03
N SER A 178 10.38 -5.59 10.91
CA SER A 178 9.05 -6.20 10.82
C SER A 178 8.95 -7.63 11.37
N LEU A 179 10.08 -8.28 11.65
CA LEU A 179 10.16 -9.66 12.15
C LEU A 179 10.45 -9.78 13.65
N ILE A 180 11.02 -8.73 14.27
CA ILE A 180 11.54 -8.82 15.64
C ILE A 180 11.12 -7.60 16.43
N ASP A 181 10.42 -7.83 17.52
CA ASP A 181 9.93 -6.81 18.45
C ASP A 181 10.77 -6.71 19.75
N ASP A 182 11.83 -7.51 19.86
CA ASP A 182 12.71 -7.54 21.05
C ASP A 182 13.86 -6.52 20.92
N PRO A 183 13.86 -5.45 21.74
CA PRO A 183 14.91 -4.45 21.71
C PRO A 183 16.28 -4.97 22.20
N GLU A 184 16.33 -6.06 22.98
CA GLU A 184 17.61 -6.67 23.40
C GLU A 184 18.35 -7.30 22.20
N ILE A 185 17.61 -7.65 21.14
CA ILE A 185 18.14 -8.31 19.95
C ILE A 185 18.47 -7.32 18.84
N VAL A 186 17.56 -6.38 18.55
CA VAL A 186 17.65 -5.48 17.41
C VAL A 186 17.72 -3.98 17.77
N GLY A 187 17.82 -3.67 19.09
CA GLY A 187 17.92 -2.29 19.57
C GLY A 187 16.70 -1.46 19.19
N ASP A 188 16.97 -0.23 18.78
CA ASP A 188 15.95 0.78 18.39
C ASP A 188 15.15 0.37 17.15
N LYS A 189 15.53 -0.71 16.46
CA LYS A 189 14.79 -1.24 15.31
C LYS A 189 13.71 -2.26 15.69
N ALA A 190 13.58 -2.60 16.99
CA ALA A 190 12.49 -3.45 17.46
C ALA A 190 11.13 -2.88 17.05
N PHE A 191 10.26 -3.74 16.50
CA PHE A 191 9.02 -3.29 15.92
C PHE A 191 7.83 -4.13 16.40
N ASN A 192 7.08 -3.55 17.34
CA ASN A 192 5.86 -4.18 17.82
C ASN A 192 4.64 -3.68 17.04
N TRP A 193 4.06 -4.55 16.27
CA TRP A 193 2.96 -4.25 15.34
C TRP A 193 1.74 -3.60 16.01
N GLN A 194 1.33 -4.11 17.19
CA GLN A 194 0.17 -3.59 17.93
C GLN A 194 0.43 -2.17 18.44
N ASN A 195 1.65 -1.91 18.92
CA ASN A 195 2.02 -0.60 19.45
C ASN A 195 2.18 0.42 18.33
N GLU A 196 2.69 -0.02 17.18
CA GLU A 196 2.96 0.86 16.04
C GLU A 196 1.70 1.20 15.25
N PHE A 197 0.74 0.27 15.13
CA PHE A 197 -0.51 0.44 14.39
C PHE A 197 -1.76 0.09 15.22
N PRO A 198 -1.94 0.70 16.41
CA PRO A 198 -3.00 0.32 17.35
C PRO A 198 -4.40 0.36 16.73
N LYS A 199 -4.70 1.41 15.93
CA LYS A 199 -6.01 1.56 15.28
C LYS A 199 -6.33 0.46 14.27
N VAL A 200 -5.32 -0.13 13.64
CA VAL A 200 -5.48 -1.24 12.70
C VAL A 200 -5.74 -2.53 13.48
N PHE A 201 -4.96 -2.77 14.52
CA PHE A 201 -5.09 -3.99 15.34
C PHE A 201 -6.35 -3.99 16.21
N GLU A 202 -6.87 -2.84 16.63
CA GLU A 202 -8.20 -2.72 17.27
C GLU A 202 -9.34 -3.22 16.36
N LYS A 203 -9.14 -3.16 15.02
CA LYS A 203 -10.11 -3.65 14.03
C LYS A 203 -9.86 -5.10 13.58
N GLY A 204 -8.83 -5.77 14.09
CA GLY A 204 -8.49 -7.15 13.77
C GLY A 204 -7.25 -7.33 12.89
N GLY A 205 -6.56 -6.26 12.50
CA GLY A 205 -5.35 -6.29 11.68
C GLY A 205 -5.52 -5.68 10.29
N PHE A 206 -4.56 -5.93 9.42
CA PHE A 206 -4.57 -5.46 8.04
C PHE A 206 -5.43 -6.37 7.14
N ASP A 207 -6.15 -5.76 6.19
CA ASP A 207 -6.98 -6.52 5.24
C ASP A 207 -6.13 -7.18 4.16
N VAL A 208 -5.02 -6.54 3.76
CA VAL A 208 -4.12 -7.04 2.71
C VAL A 208 -2.66 -6.87 3.10
N VAL A 209 -1.88 -7.93 2.93
CA VAL A 209 -0.42 -7.91 3.00
C VAL A 209 0.14 -8.12 1.61
N ILE A 210 0.93 -7.17 1.13
CA ILE A 210 1.61 -7.23 -0.18
C ILE A 210 3.09 -6.94 0.01
N GLY A 211 3.94 -7.44 -0.87
CA GLY A 211 5.37 -7.12 -0.84
C GLY A 211 6.22 -8.18 -1.51
N ASN A 212 7.50 -7.87 -1.59
CA ASN A 212 8.53 -8.80 -2.02
C ASN A 212 9.71 -8.71 -1.04
N PRO A 213 9.60 -9.36 0.14
CA PRO A 213 10.66 -9.29 1.15
C PRO A 213 11.96 -9.92 0.65
N PRO A 214 13.13 -9.47 1.14
CA PRO A 214 14.40 -10.00 0.70
C PRO A 214 14.54 -11.48 1.05
N TYR A 215 15.00 -12.29 0.09
CA TYR A 215 15.29 -13.71 0.29
C TYR A 215 16.62 -13.85 1.05
N VAL A 216 16.55 -13.91 2.36
CA VAL A 216 17.73 -14.16 3.21
C VAL A 216 17.72 -15.62 3.66
N GLN A 217 18.82 -16.32 3.41
CA GLN A 217 18.97 -17.71 3.91
C GLN A 217 19.00 -17.67 5.44
N ILE A 218 18.12 -18.40 6.12
CA ILE A 218 18.03 -18.49 7.58
C ILE A 218 19.39 -18.80 8.20
N GLN A 219 20.18 -19.69 7.57
CA GLN A 219 21.54 -20.05 8.00
C GLN A 219 22.52 -18.86 8.03
N SER A 220 22.28 -17.81 7.24
CA SER A 220 23.10 -16.60 7.24
C SER A 220 22.71 -15.58 8.31
N MET A 221 21.58 -15.79 9.01
CA MET A 221 21.06 -14.89 10.05
C MET A 221 21.69 -15.10 11.43
N GLY A 222 22.60 -16.09 11.60
CA GLY A 222 23.32 -16.33 12.85
C GLY A 222 22.42 -16.55 14.05
N SER A 223 22.57 -15.75 15.12
CA SER A 223 21.76 -15.84 16.35
C SER A 223 20.28 -15.52 16.14
N ILE A 224 19.93 -14.76 15.10
CA ILE A 224 18.54 -14.40 14.75
C ILE A 224 17.77 -15.64 14.28
N SER A 225 18.43 -16.58 13.60
CA SER A 225 17.83 -17.83 13.14
C SER A 225 17.16 -18.61 14.27
N ASN A 226 17.85 -18.77 15.38
CA ASN A 226 17.35 -19.50 16.57
C ASN A 226 16.13 -18.80 17.21
N ILE A 227 16.01 -17.49 17.04
CA ILE A 227 14.90 -16.70 17.58
C ILE A 227 13.67 -16.84 16.68
N LEU A 228 13.86 -16.73 15.37
CA LEU A 228 12.78 -16.93 14.39
C LEU A 228 12.22 -18.36 14.44
N GLU A 229 13.08 -19.37 14.69
CA GLU A 229 12.63 -20.75 14.90
C GLU A 229 11.81 -20.96 16.19
N LYS A 230 12.04 -20.15 17.21
CA LYS A 230 11.29 -20.18 18.47
C LYS A 230 9.99 -19.37 18.43
N GLN A 231 9.92 -18.37 17.59
CA GLN A 231 8.68 -17.68 17.28
C GLN A 231 7.89 -18.59 16.37
N ASN A 232 7.02 -19.46 16.95
CA ASN A 232 6.07 -20.26 16.20
C ASN A 232 5.22 -19.30 15.35
N PHE A 233 5.58 -19.12 14.10
CA PHE A 233 4.69 -18.55 13.10
C PHE A 233 3.58 -19.59 12.86
N GLN A 234 2.50 -19.50 13.64
CA GLN A 234 1.25 -20.20 13.40
C GLN A 234 0.39 -19.41 12.43
#